data_e9aa46cc2b02e670c85f01f586bf9a75
#
_entry.id   e9aa46cc2b02e670c85f01f586bf9a75
#
_cell.length_a   1.000
_cell.length_b   1.000
_cell.length_c   1.000
_cell.angle_alpha   90.00
_cell.angle_beta   90.00
_cell.angle_gamma   90.00
#
_symmetry.space_group_name_H-M   'P 1'
#
loop_
_entity.id
_entity.type
_entity.pdbx_description
1 polymer ?
#
loop_
_entity_poly.entity_id
_entity_poly.type
_entity_poly.pdbx_seq_one_letter_code
_entity_poly.pdbx_strand_id
1 'polypeptide(L)'
;IAAYYFWLFPNTMLNFYPWGLSVNIVRPLAPDRTKVSFLSYVWDPSRLDRGAGAGLDRVEREDEAVVESVQRGVRSRLYRRGRYSPSREQGVHHFHRLLREFLGGNG
;
A
#
# COMPACT_ATOMS: atom_id res chain seq x y z
N ILE A 1 -21.44 -3.35 3.09
CA ILE A 1 -20.88 -2.47 2.05
C ILE A 1 -19.52 -3.04 1.65
N ALA A 2 -19.38 -3.42 0.38
CA ALA A 2 -18.16 -4.05 -0.11
C ALA A 2 -17.19 -2.99 -0.64
N ALA A 3 -15.92 -3.15 -0.33
CA ALA A 3 -14.84 -2.44 -0.98
C ALA A 3 -13.98 -3.46 -1.72
N TYR A 4 -13.44 -3.07 -2.85
CA TYR A 4 -12.58 -3.93 -3.65
C TYR A 4 -11.22 -3.27 -3.80
N TYR A 5 -10.17 -4.05 -3.50
CA TYR A 5 -8.79 -3.58 -3.55
C TYR A 5 -8.01 -4.37 -4.57
N PHE A 6 -7.36 -3.66 -5.49
CA PHE A 6 -6.52 -4.28 -6.51
C PHE A 6 -5.14 -3.66 -6.47
N TRP A 7 -4.13 -4.49 -6.63
CA TRP A 7 -2.76 -4.05 -6.79
C TRP A 7 -2.33 -4.27 -8.23
N LEU A 8 -2.03 -3.18 -8.93
CA LEU A 8 -1.43 -3.24 -10.25
C LEU A 8 0.08 -3.13 -10.08
N PHE A 9 0.77 -4.20 -10.32
CA PHE A 9 2.22 -4.23 -10.23
C PHE A 9 2.85 -3.18 -11.16
N PRO A 10 3.86 -2.45 -10.75
CA PRO A 10 4.58 -2.61 -9.48
C PRO A 10 4.11 -1.66 -8.36
N ASN A 11 3.30 -0.63 -8.63
CA ASN A 11 3.22 0.51 -7.73
C ASN A 11 1.85 1.19 -7.66
N THR A 12 0.80 0.59 -8.17
CA THR A 12 -0.50 1.26 -8.23
C THR A 12 -1.55 0.45 -7.50
N MET A 13 -2.24 1.08 -6.56
CA MET A 13 -3.36 0.49 -5.86
C MET A 13 -4.66 1.12 -6.32
N LEU A 14 -5.64 0.28 -6.68
CA LEU A 14 -6.99 0.70 -7.03
C LEU A 14 -7.93 0.25 -5.91
N ASN A 15 -8.55 1.23 -5.26
CA ASN A 15 -9.45 0.97 -4.14
C ASN A 15 -10.85 1.44 -4.54
N PHE A 16 -11.73 0.48 -4.80
CA PHE A 16 -13.09 0.75 -5.22
C PHE A 16 -14.02 0.76 -4.01
N TYR A 17 -14.75 1.85 -3.86
CA TYR A 17 -15.76 2.03 -2.82
C TYR A 17 -17.13 2.29 -3.44
N PRO A 18 -18.23 2.14 -2.68
CA PRO A 18 -19.55 2.43 -3.22
C PRO A 18 -19.71 3.87 -3.73
N TRP A 19 -18.91 4.81 -3.22
CA TRP A 19 -18.99 6.22 -3.57
C TRP A 19 -17.95 6.66 -4.61
N GLY A 20 -16.92 5.87 -4.84
CA GLY A 20 -15.84 6.29 -5.72
C GLY A 20 -14.68 5.35 -5.79
N LEU A 21 -13.61 5.85 -6.42
CA LEU A 21 -12.35 5.14 -6.60
C LEU A 21 -11.23 5.99 -6.02
N SER A 22 -10.39 5.38 -5.17
CA SER A 22 -9.12 5.94 -4.74
C SER A 22 -7.99 5.23 -5.46
N VAL A 23 -7.08 5.99 -6.06
CA VAL A 23 -5.90 5.46 -6.74
C VAL A 23 -4.67 5.94 -5.97
N ASN A 24 -3.84 5.00 -5.54
CA ASN A 24 -2.60 5.30 -4.84
C ASN A 24 -1.42 4.86 -5.71
N ILE A 25 -0.53 5.79 -6.00
CA ILE A 25 0.67 5.52 -6.80
C ILE A 25 1.89 5.69 -5.91
N VAL A 26 2.67 4.64 -5.78
CA VAL A 26 3.85 4.60 -4.92
C VAL A 26 5.09 4.79 -5.77
N ARG A 27 5.90 5.80 -5.46
CA ARG A 27 7.14 6.10 -6.19
C ARG A 27 8.31 6.10 -5.22
N PRO A 28 9.21 5.12 -5.28
CA PRO A 28 10.41 5.15 -4.46
C PRO A 28 11.35 6.26 -4.92
N LEU A 29 11.83 7.08 -4.00
CA LEU A 29 12.75 8.18 -4.28
C LEU A 29 14.16 7.87 -3.78
N ALA A 30 14.26 7.15 -2.68
CA ALA A 30 15.50 6.76 -2.04
C ALA A 30 15.22 5.52 -1.17
N PRO A 31 16.25 4.83 -0.66
CA PRO A 31 16.03 3.65 0.19
C PRO A 31 15.13 3.90 1.41
N ASP A 32 15.06 5.14 1.89
CA ASP A 32 14.26 5.52 3.04
C ASP A 32 13.20 6.58 2.72
N ARG A 33 12.95 6.86 1.45
CA ARG A 33 11.98 7.88 1.03
C ARG A 33 11.12 7.38 -0.10
N THR A 34 9.82 7.54 0.07
CA THR A 34 8.83 7.14 -0.91
C THR A 34 7.77 8.23 -1.03
N LYS A 35 7.42 8.57 -2.26
CA LYS A 35 6.31 9.47 -2.54
C LYS A 35 5.07 8.64 -2.86
N VAL A 36 3.98 8.91 -2.15
CA VAL A 36 2.68 8.29 -2.44
C VAL A 36 1.74 9.39 -2.94
N SER A 37 1.22 9.20 -4.14
CA SER A 37 0.23 10.11 -4.73
C SER A 37 -1.16 9.51 -4.60
N PHE A 38 -2.12 10.31 -4.14
CA PHE A 38 -3.50 9.90 -3.94
C PHE A 38 -4.39 10.63 -4.93
N LEU A 39 -5.13 9.89 -5.74
CA LEU A 39 -6.10 10.44 -6.68
C LEU A 39 -7.48 9.88 -6.32
N SER A 40 -8.48 10.73 -6.23
CA SER A 40 -9.83 10.31 -5.87
C SER A 40 -10.80 10.67 -6.99
N TYR A 41 -11.60 9.71 -7.40
CA TYR A 41 -12.67 9.88 -8.39
C TYR A 41 -13.98 9.55 -7.71
N VAL A 42 -14.90 10.50 -7.68
CA VAL A 42 -16.15 10.36 -6.95
C VAL A 42 -17.30 10.28 -7.94
N TRP A 43 -18.06 9.19 -7.92
CA TRP A 43 -19.28 9.08 -8.75
C TRP A 43 -20.56 9.24 -7.93
N ASP A 44 -20.48 9.17 -6.61
CA ASP A 44 -21.62 9.42 -5.72
C ASP A 44 -21.21 10.35 -4.58
N PRO A 45 -21.28 11.71 -4.80
CA PRO A 45 -20.88 12.66 -3.77
C PRO A 45 -21.70 12.59 -2.49
N SER A 46 -22.93 12.10 -2.56
CA SER A 46 -23.80 12.02 -1.38
C SER A 46 -23.27 11.10 -0.31
N ARG A 47 -22.49 10.11 -0.69
CA ARG A 47 -21.90 9.13 0.25
C ARG A 47 -20.63 9.62 0.93
N LEU A 48 -19.97 10.63 0.37
CA LEU A 48 -18.81 11.25 1.01
C LEU A 48 -19.19 11.98 2.29
N ASP A 49 -20.36 12.60 2.34
CA ASP A 49 -20.84 13.37 3.48
C ASP A 49 -21.08 12.51 4.72
N ARG A 50 -20.98 11.21 4.61
CA ARG A 50 -21.12 10.27 5.72
C ARG A 50 -19.79 9.95 6.42
N GLY A 51 -18.77 10.78 6.21
CA GLY A 51 -17.49 10.65 6.89
C GLY A 51 -16.53 9.65 6.29
N ALA A 52 -16.85 9.05 5.14
CA ALA A 52 -16.01 8.05 4.51
C ALA A 52 -14.62 8.59 4.16
N GLY A 53 -14.56 9.80 3.60
CA GLY A 53 -13.28 10.41 3.24
C GLY A 53 -12.40 10.73 4.45
N ALA A 54 -12.99 11.23 5.53
CA ALA A 54 -12.27 11.53 6.76
C ALA A 54 -11.72 10.25 7.42
N GLY A 55 -12.50 9.17 7.41
CA GLY A 55 -12.07 7.89 7.94
C GLY A 55 -10.89 7.30 7.20
N LEU A 56 -10.89 7.40 5.87
CA LEU A 56 -9.78 6.92 5.05
C LEU A 56 -8.49 7.72 5.30
N ASP A 57 -8.58 9.05 5.39
CA ASP A 57 -7.42 9.89 5.67
C ASP A 57 -6.76 9.52 6.99
N ARG A 58 -7.57 9.27 8.02
CA ARG A 58 -7.04 8.84 9.33
C ARG A 58 -6.32 7.50 9.24
N VAL A 59 -6.91 6.52 8.57
CA VAL A 59 -6.29 5.20 8.41
C VAL A 59 -4.97 5.30 7.66
N GLU A 60 -4.91 6.09 6.60
CA GLU A 60 -3.68 6.30 5.83
C GLU A 60 -2.58 6.91 6.68
N ARG A 61 -2.90 7.88 7.56
CA ARG A 61 -1.92 8.50 8.46
C ARG A 61 -1.42 7.53 9.52
N GLU A 62 -2.30 6.69 10.05
CA GLU A 62 -1.91 5.65 11.00
C GLU A 62 -0.94 4.65 10.35
N ASP A 63 -1.24 4.25 9.12
CA ASP A 63 -0.37 3.34 8.37
C ASP A 63 0.99 3.97 8.07
N GLU A 64 1.04 5.25 7.74
CA GLU A 64 2.30 5.97 7.53
C GLU A 64 3.19 5.94 8.77
N ALA A 65 2.60 6.17 9.94
CA ALA A 65 3.35 6.15 11.19
C ALA A 65 3.94 4.76 11.47
N VAL A 66 3.20 3.70 11.19
CA VAL A 66 3.69 2.32 11.33
C VAL A 66 4.82 2.05 10.36
N VAL A 67 4.68 2.44 9.10
CA VAL A 67 5.70 2.24 8.07
C VAL A 67 7.01 2.95 8.45
N GLU A 68 6.94 4.17 8.92
CA GLU A 68 8.13 4.92 9.38
C GLU A 68 8.81 4.22 10.55
N SER A 69 8.02 3.71 11.49
CA SER A 69 8.54 2.96 12.63
C SER A 69 9.25 1.68 12.18
N VAL A 70 8.66 0.94 11.25
CA VAL A 70 9.25 -0.28 10.69
C VAL A 70 10.55 0.03 9.96
N GLN A 71 10.63 1.15 9.24
CA GLN A 71 11.86 1.55 8.55
C GLN A 71 13.02 1.72 9.54
N ARG A 72 12.75 2.33 10.69
CA ARG A 72 13.76 2.46 11.75
C ARG A 72 14.17 1.09 12.32
N GLY A 73 13.21 0.20 12.51
CA GLY A 73 13.46 -1.15 13.01
C GLY A 73 14.29 -2.00 12.05
N VAL A 74 14.00 -1.91 10.77
CA VAL A 74 14.73 -2.64 9.72
C VAL A 74 16.21 -2.24 9.66
N ARG A 75 16.55 -1.00 10.02
CA ARG A 75 17.93 -0.52 10.09
C ARG A 75 18.70 -0.99 11.33
N SER A 76 18.01 -1.62 12.28
CA SER A 76 18.63 -2.15 13.47
C SER A 76 19.61 -3.27 13.12
N ARG A 77 20.72 -3.35 13.89
CA ARG A 77 21.70 -4.44 13.76
C ARG A 77 21.10 -5.81 14.11
N LEU A 78 20.00 -5.83 14.83
CA LEU A 78 19.33 -7.07 15.23
C LEU A 78 18.39 -7.61 14.15
N TYR A 79 18.00 -6.77 13.18
CA TYR A 79 17.14 -7.20 12.11
C TYR A 79 17.93 -8.01 11.07
N ARG A 80 17.40 -9.16 10.70
CA ARG A 80 17.99 -10.01 9.66
C ARG A 80 17.04 -10.23 8.50
N ARG A 81 15.82 -10.68 8.79
CA ARG A 81 14.80 -10.96 7.77
C ARG A 81 13.44 -11.11 8.40
N GLY A 82 12.41 -10.94 7.59
CA GLY A 82 11.05 -11.23 7.99
C GLY A 82 10.64 -12.67 7.69
N ARG A 83 9.41 -13.01 8.06
CA ARG A 83 8.78 -14.28 7.73
C ARG A 83 7.43 -14.01 7.10
N TYR A 84 7.08 -14.79 6.09
CA TYR A 84 5.74 -14.73 5.50
C TYR A 84 4.78 -15.64 6.27
N SER A 85 3.54 -15.19 6.40
CA SER A 85 2.44 -16.08 6.79
C SER A 85 1.98 -16.85 5.56
N PRO A 86 2.10 -18.19 5.53
CA PRO A 86 1.74 -18.96 4.33
C PRO A 86 0.27 -18.82 3.91
N SER A 87 -0.61 -18.59 4.88
CA SER A 87 -2.05 -18.50 4.61
C SER A 87 -2.56 -17.09 4.37
N ARG A 88 -1.86 -16.06 4.85
CA ARG A 88 -2.36 -14.68 4.84
C ARG A 88 -1.53 -13.70 4.02
N GLU A 89 -0.32 -14.08 3.66
CA GLU A 89 0.59 -13.19 2.95
C GLU A 89 1.02 -13.73 1.58
N GLN A 90 0.17 -14.52 0.95
CA GLN A 90 0.44 -15.06 -0.39
C GLN A 90 0.62 -13.95 -1.42
N GLY A 91 -0.22 -12.91 -1.35
CA GLY A 91 -0.11 -11.75 -2.24
C GLY A 91 1.19 -10.98 -2.06
N VAL A 92 1.61 -10.78 -0.82
CA VAL A 92 2.87 -10.11 -0.49
C VAL A 92 4.05 -10.91 -1.05
N HIS A 93 4.05 -12.22 -0.85
CA HIS A 93 5.11 -13.09 -1.37
C HIS A 93 5.15 -13.06 -2.91
N HIS A 94 4.00 -13.10 -3.56
CA HIS A 94 3.91 -13.00 -5.01
C HIS A 94 4.48 -11.68 -5.51
N PHE A 95 4.15 -10.58 -4.86
CA PHE A 95 4.68 -9.25 -5.19
C PHE A 95 6.21 -9.23 -5.08
N HIS A 96 6.78 -9.77 -4.03
CA HIS A 96 8.22 -9.83 -3.87
C HIS A 96 8.89 -10.70 -4.93
N ARG A 97 8.26 -11.78 -5.34
CA ARG A 97 8.75 -12.61 -6.44
C ARG A 97 8.80 -11.84 -7.76
N LEU A 98 7.74 -11.08 -8.07
CA LEU A 98 7.69 -10.25 -9.26
C LEU A 98 8.78 -9.18 -9.23
N LEU A 99 8.97 -8.52 -8.09
CA LEU A 99 10.04 -7.54 -7.92
C LEU A 99 11.41 -8.17 -8.22
N ARG A 100 11.67 -9.33 -7.66
CA ARG A 100 12.91 -10.04 -7.87
C ARG A 100 13.16 -10.34 -9.36
N GLU A 101 12.14 -10.80 -10.05
CA GLU A 101 12.24 -11.11 -11.46
C GLU A 101 12.55 -9.85 -12.30
N PHE A 102 11.83 -8.76 -12.03
CA PHE A 102 12.00 -7.51 -12.78
C PHE A 102 13.30 -6.79 -12.44
N LEU A 103 13.84 -6.98 -11.26
CA LEU A 103 15.11 -6.39 -10.87
C LEU A 103 16.32 -7.20 -11.34
N GLY A 104 16.10 -8.22 -12.16
CA GLY A 104 17.19 -9.00 -12.74
C GLY A 104 17.72 -10.12 -11.84
N GLY A 105 16.93 -10.54 -10.87
CA GLY A 105 17.30 -11.61 -9.96
C GLY A 105 17.22 -13.01 -10.54
N ASN A 106 17.87 -13.26 -11.67
CA ASN A 106 17.88 -14.56 -12.33
C ASN A 106 18.90 -15.53 -11.73
N GLY A 107 19.45 -15.15 -10.61
CA GLY A 107 20.42 -16.01 -9.98
C GLY A 107 19.89 -16.64 -8.75
#